data_2a053c3030cfd0db8e38311c3d9be1cd
#
_entry.id   2a053c3030cfd0db8e38311c3d9be1cd
#
_cell.length_a   1.000
_cell.length_b   1.000
_cell.length_c   1.000
_cell.angle_alpha   90.00
_cell.angle_beta   90.00
_cell.angle_gamma   90.00
#
_symmetry.space_group_name_H-M   'P 1'
#
loop_
_entity.id
_entity.type
_entity.pdbx_description
1 polymer ?
#
loop_
_entity_poly.entity_id
_entity_poly.type
_entity_poly.pdbx_seq_one_letter_code
_entity_poly.pdbx_strand_id
1 'polypeptide(L)'
;MWAIAKIKKSEINLFKKEIFEKIGKDTLFYIPKVKVQNFKNNKLQNKEKYVLEDYIFCFNKKFNNENSLQLIKFIKGLKYFLPGFLTEQKNIEKFINYCKSFEDASGYLNFSFFN
;
A
#
# COMPACT_ATOMS: atom_id res chain seq x y z
N MET A 1 13.80 2.13 -2.13
CA MET A 1 13.36 2.59 -0.80
C MET A 1 11.85 2.54 -0.68
N TRP A 2 11.39 1.95 0.40
CA TRP A 2 9.97 1.90 0.72
C TRP A 2 9.55 3.13 1.51
N ALA A 3 8.41 3.69 1.17
CA ALA A 3 7.71 4.70 1.97
C ALA A 3 6.32 4.16 2.32
N ILE A 4 5.76 4.62 3.42
CA ILE A 4 4.43 4.24 3.85
C ILE A 4 3.54 5.48 3.76
N ALA A 5 2.50 5.39 2.94
CA ALA A 5 1.58 6.50 2.72
C ALA A 5 0.23 6.20 3.38
N LYS A 6 -0.31 7.18 4.09
CA LYS A 6 -1.71 7.17 4.49
C LYS A 6 -2.51 7.91 3.42
N ILE A 7 -3.50 7.24 2.85
CA ILE A 7 -4.25 7.74 1.71
C ILE A 7 -5.74 7.78 1.99
N LYS A 8 -6.48 8.47 1.12
CA LYS A 8 -7.93 8.32 1.02
C LYS A 8 -8.22 7.17 0.08
N LYS A 9 -8.83 6.09 0.58
CA LYS A 9 -9.10 4.89 -0.22
C LYS A 9 -9.90 5.19 -1.49
N SER A 10 -10.86 6.10 -1.40
CA SER A 10 -11.69 6.48 -2.55
C SER A 10 -10.89 7.18 -3.66
N GLU A 11 -9.69 7.67 -3.35
CA GLU A 11 -8.83 8.38 -4.30
C GLU A 11 -7.53 7.63 -4.60
N ILE A 12 -7.48 6.34 -4.32
CA ILE A 12 -6.24 5.55 -4.48
C ILE A 12 -5.70 5.58 -5.92
N ASN A 13 -6.59 5.49 -6.90
CA ASN A 13 -6.16 5.49 -8.31
C ASN A 13 -5.60 6.86 -8.72
N LEU A 14 -6.17 7.92 -8.22
CA LEU A 14 -5.69 9.27 -8.44
C LEU A 14 -4.32 9.48 -7.78
N PHE A 15 -4.16 8.99 -6.56
CA PHE A 15 -2.88 9.01 -5.85
C PHE A 15 -1.79 8.28 -6.64
N LYS A 16 -2.08 7.07 -7.11
CA LYS A 16 -1.12 6.29 -7.90
C LYS A 16 -0.74 7.02 -9.19
N LYS A 17 -1.71 7.60 -9.87
CA LYS A 17 -1.48 8.35 -11.10
C LYS A 17 -0.53 9.52 -10.87
N GLU A 18 -0.76 10.30 -9.81
CA GLU A 18 0.08 11.44 -9.50
C GLU A 18 1.49 11.03 -9.07
N ILE A 19 1.63 9.93 -8.35
CA ILE A 19 2.94 9.39 -8.01
C ILE A 19 3.70 9.00 -9.29
N PHE A 20 3.04 8.31 -10.22
CA PHE A 20 3.67 7.94 -11.50
C PHE A 20 4.11 9.16 -12.29
N GLU A 21 3.34 10.23 -12.26
CA GLU A 21 3.67 11.46 -12.98
C GLU A 21 4.81 12.25 -12.32
N LYS A 22 4.80 12.35 -11.00
CA LYS A 22 5.73 13.23 -10.27
C LYS A 22 6.99 12.53 -9.79
N ILE A 23 6.93 11.24 -9.50
CA ILE A 23 8.08 10.45 -9.03
C ILE A 23 8.60 9.57 -10.14
N GLY A 24 7.75 8.76 -10.76
CA GLY A 24 8.16 7.88 -11.84
C GLY A 24 7.22 6.70 -12.00
N LYS A 25 7.10 6.23 -13.25
CA LYS A 25 6.28 5.08 -13.60
C LYS A 25 6.85 3.76 -13.07
N ASP A 26 8.10 3.76 -12.64
CA ASP A 26 8.78 2.62 -12.04
C ASP A 26 8.44 2.45 -10.56
N THR A 27 7.57 3.29 -10.00
CA THR A 27 7.11 3.15 -8.62
C THR A 27 6.27 1.89 -8.46
N LEU A 28 6.58 1.11 -7.43
CA LEU A 28 5.82 -0.08 -7.06
C LEU A 28 4.95 0.22 -5.86
N PHE A 29 3.76 -0.38 -5.83
CA PHE A 29 2.85 -0.28 -4.69
C PHE A 29 2.60 -1.67 -4.13
N TYR A 30 2.56 -1.77 -2.81
CA TYR A 30 2.18 -3.00 -2.15
C TYR A 30 1.08 -2.73 -1.14
N ILE A 31 -0.01 -3.46 -1.26
CA ILE A 31 -1.19 -3.33 -0.41
C ILE A 31 -1.58 -4.73 0.06
N PRO A 32 -1.28 -5.09 1.33
CA PRO A 32 -1.74 -6.38 1.84
C PRO A 32 -3.26 -6.39 1.93
N LYS A 33 -3.87 -7.41 1.34
CA LYS A 33 -5.34 -7.49 1.23
C LYS A 33 -5.84 -8.91 1.41
N VAL A 34 -7.07 -9.02 1.88
CA VAL A 34 -7.77 -10.30 2.02
C VAL A 34 -9.04 -10.26 1.20
N LYS A 35 -9.48 -11.45 0.83
CA LYS A 35 -10.77 -11.64 0.17
C LYS A 35 -11.78 -12.05 1.22
N VAL A 36 -12.83 -11.26 1.38
CA VAL A 36 -13.91 -11.57 2.32
C VAL A 36 -15.18 -11.88 1.55
N GLN A 37 -15.97 -12.80 2.08
CA GLN A 37 -17.27 -13.14 1.51
C GLN A 37 -18.35 -12.36 2.25
N ASN A 38 -19.27 -11.82 1.50
CA ASN A 38 -20.35 -11.00 2.03
C ASN A 38 -21.66 -11.40 1.37
N PHE A 39 -22.75 -11.43 2.18
CA PHE A 39 -24.09 -11.69 1.68
C PHE A 39 -24.78 -10.37 1.40
N LYS A 40 -25.13 -10.16 0.14
CA LYS A 40 -25.85 -8.95 -0.28
C LYS A 40 -26.91 -9.34 -1.33
N ASN A 41 -28.16 -8.94 -1.11
CA ASN A 41 -29.29 -9.27 -2.01
C ASN A 41 -29.42 -10.76 -2.25
N ASN A 42 -29.29 -11.58 -1.20
CA ASN A 42 -29.35 -13.06 -1.26
C ASN A 42 -28.26 -13.69 -2.14
N LYS A 43 -27.20 -12.96 -2.45
CA LYS A 43 -26.08 -13.50 -3.22
C LYS A 43 -24.79 -13.40 -2.42
N LEU A 44 -23.97 -14.45 -2.54
CA LEU A 44 -22.63 -14.46 -1.96
C LEU A 44 -21.71 -13.64 -2.87
N GLN A 45 -21.13 -12.58 -2.33
CA GLN A 45 -20.21 -11.71 -3.06
C GLN A 45 -18.84 -11.76 -2.41
N ASN A 46 -17.79 -11.74 -3.25
CA ASN A 46 -16.41 -11.60 -2.80
C ASN A 46 -16.02 -10.13 -2.83
N LYS A 47 -15.42 -9.66 -1.73
CA LYS A 47 -15.01 -8.28 -1.58
C LYS A 47 -13.56 -8.23 -1.10
N GLU A 48 -12.77 -7.33 -1.66
CA GLU A 48 -11.43 -7.05 -1.16
C GLU A 48 -11.48 -6.21 0.10
N LYS A 49 -10.62 -6.53 1.05
CA LYS A 49 -10.42 -5.72 2.25
C LYS A 49 -8.92 -5.50 2.45
N TYR A 50 -8.53 -4.24 2.61
CA TYR A 50 -7.13 -3.89 2.89
C TYR A 50 -6.84 -4.12 4.37
N VAL A 51 -5.82 -4.94 4.64
CA VAL A 51 -5.45 -5.33 6.01
C VAL A 51 -4.98 -4.12 6.81
N LEU A 52 -4.23 -3.22 6.19
CA LEU A 52 -3.71 -2.02 6.84
C LEU A 52 -4.60 -0.79 6.61
N GLU A 53 -5.82 -1.01 6.14
CA GLU A 53 -6.82 0.04 5.92
C GLU A 53 -6.31 1.12 4.96
N ASP A 54 -6.02 2.32 5.48
CA ASP A 54 -5.63 3.49 4.68
C ASP A 54 -4.13 3.54 4.36
N TYR A 55 -3.33 2.60 4.87
CA TYR A 55 -1.89 2.62 4.67
C TYR A 55 -1.48 1.73 3.52
N ILE A 56 -0.63 2.26 2.63
CA ILE A 56 -0.05 1.49 1.54
C ILE A 56 1.47 1.68 1.51
N PHE A 57 2.15 0.68 0.96
CA PHE A 57 3.60 0.74 0.76
C PHE A 57 3.90 1.18 -0.66
N CYS A 58 4.83 2.12 -0.79
CA CYS A 58 5.30 2.64 -2.08
C CYS A 58 6.80 2.43 -2.19
N PHE A 59 7.29 1.89 -3.29
CA PHE A 59 8.70 1.67 -3.51
C PHE A 59 9.22 2.49 -4.69
N ASN A 60 10.22 3.33 -4.43
CA ASN A 60 10.98 4.00 -5.47
C ASN A 60 12.32 4.42 -4.89
N LYS A 61 13.38 4.36 -5.70
CA LYS A 61 14.71 4.80 -5.27
C LYS A 61 14.76 6.30 -4.91
N LYS A 62 13.87 7.09 -5.48
CA LYS A 62 13.79 8.54 -5.21
C LYS A 62 13.26 8.86 -3.80
N PHE A 63 12.74 7.87 -3.08
CA PHE A 63 12.32 8.05 -1.70
C PHE A 63 13.49 8.02 -0.70
N ASN A 64 14.72 8.03 -1.18
CA ASN A 64 15.92 7.98 -0.34
C ASN A 64 16.21 9.27 0.42
N ASN A 65 15.47 10.34 0.17
CA ASN A 65 15.61 11.58 0.92
C ASN A 65 14.23 12.22 1.16
N GLU A 66 14.14 13.01 2.22
CA GLU A 66 12.90 13.67 2.61
C GLU A 66 12.49 14.78 1.66
N ASN A 67 13.45 15.38 0.93
CA ASN A 67 13.15 16.46 -0.01
C ASN A 67 12.24 15.98 -1.14
N SER A 68 12.47 14.77 -1.64
CA SER A 68 11.61 14.18 -2.68
C SER A 68 10.17 14.04 -2.21
N LEU A 69 9.97 13.66 -0.94
CA LEU A 69 8.63 13.53 -0.36
C LEU A 69 7.97 14.88 -0.11
N GLN A 70 8.75 15.91 0.20
CA GLN A 70 8.21 17.25 0.37
C GLN A 70 7.56 17.78 -0.92
N LEU A 71 8.12 17.41 -2.07
CA LEU A 71 7.59 17.83 -3.38
C LEU A 71 6.20 17.24 -3.66
N ILE A 72 5.86 16.13 -3.04
CA ILE A 72 4.61 15.40 -3.33
C ILE A 72 3.64 15.35 -2.15
N LYS A 73 3.90 16.07 -1.07
CA LYS A 73 3.06 15.99 0.13
C LYS A 73 1.63 16.52 -0.06
N PHE A 74 1.39 17.28 -1.11
CA PHE A 74 0.08 17.86 -1.40
C PHE A 74 -0.63 17.20 -2.57
N ILE A 75 -0.17 16.05 -3.04
CA ILE A 75 -0.85 15.36 -4.13
C ILE A 75 -2.21 14.83 -3.68
N LYS A 76 -3.12 14.72 -4.64
CA LYS A 76 -4.47 14.24 -4.37
C LYS A 76 -4.46 12.79 -3.89
N GLY A 77 -5.34 12.49 -2.95
CA GLY A 77 -5.45 11.15 -2.39
C GLY A 77 -4.46 10.84 -1.29
N LEU A 78 -3.44 11.65 -1.10
CA LEU A 78 -2.48 11.49 -0.01
C LEU A 78 -2.93 12.28 1.21
N LYS A 79 -2.97 11.62 2.37
CA LYS A 79 -3.12 12.32 3.66
C LYS A 79 -1.74 12.75 4.16
N TYR A 80 -0.82 11.79 4.29
CA TYR A 80 0.58 12.06 4.66
C TYR A 80 1.42 10.79 4.47
N PHE A 81 2.75 10.96 4.42
CA PHE A 81 3.69 9.86 4.55
C PHE A 81 4.05 9.68 6.01
N LEU A 82 4.14 8.42 6.48
CA LEU A 82 4.58 8.15 7.84
C LEU A 82 6.02 8.60 8.02
N PRO A 83 6.34 9.34 9.11
CA PRO A 83 7.72 9.72 9.39
C PRO A 83 8.55 8.49 9.80
N GLY A 84 9.89 8.61 9.66
CA GLY A 84 10.81 7.59 10.13
C GLY A 84 10.99 6.39 9.21
N PHE A 85 10.37 6.37 8.03
CA PHE A 85 10.49 5.22 7.13
C PHE A 85 11.93 4.96 6.68
N LEU A 86 12.78 5.99 6.60
CA LEU A 86 14.16 5.84 6.13
C LEU A 86 14.98 4.93 7.05
N THR A 87 14.75 4.98 8.36
CA THR A 87 15.46 4.16 9.32
C THR A 87 14.85 2.77 9.52
N GLU A 88 13.63 2.56 8.98
CA GLU A 88 12.86 1.33 9.20
C GLU A 88 12.82 0.43 7.96
N GLN A 89 13.69 0.65 6.98
CA GLN A 89 13.65 -0.09 5.71
C GLN A 89 13.71 -1.61 5.90
N LYS A 90 14.58 -2.08 6.77
CA LYS A 90 14.71 -3.53 7.01
C LYS A 90 13.44 -4.13 7.59
N ASN A 91 12.80 -3.42 8.53
CA ASN A 91 11.56 -3.88 9.14
C ASN A 91 10.40 -3.85 8.14
N ILE A 92 10.35 -2.83 7.28
CA ILE A 92 9.35 -2.73 6.22
C ILE A 92 9.50 -3.91 5.26
N GLU A 93 10.71 -4.19 4.80
CA GLU A 93 10.98 -5.31 3.90
C GLU A 93 10.62 -6.64 4.52
N LYS A 94 10.96 -6.85 5.79
CA LYS A 94 10.59 -8.08 6.51
C LYS A 94 9.07 -8.25 6.57
N PHE A 95 8.36 -7.18 6.88
CA PHE A 95 6.90 -7.23 6.95
C PHE A 95 6.29 -7.55 5.58
N ILE A 96 6.75 -6.88 4.53
CA ILE A 96 6.24 -7.11 3.17
C ILE A 96 6.53 -8.55 2.74
N ASN A 97 7.74 -9.04 2.97
CA ASN A 97 8.10 -10.42 2.61
C ASN A 97 7.28 -11.43 3.43
N TYR A 98 7.03 -11.14 4.69
CA TYR A 98 6.15 -11.95 5.53
C TYR A 98 4.74 -12.01 4.93
N CYS A 99 4.16 -10.88 4.58
CA CYS A 99 2.86 -10.82 3.94
C CYS A 99 2.84 -11.63 2.64
N LYS A 100 3.84 -11.43 1.78
CA LYS A 100 3.91 -12.11 0.49
C LYS A 100 4.00 -13.63 0.63
N SER A 101 4.61 -14.12 1.70
CA SER A 101 4.71 -15.57 1.94
C SER A 101 3.35 -16.23 2.23
N PHE A 102 2.35 -15.45 2.60
CA PHE A 102 0.98 -15.93 2.88
C PHE A 102 0.00 -15.60 1.76
N GLU A 103 0.45 -15.01 0.67
CA GLU A 103 -0.43 -14.69 -0.46
C GLU A 103 -0.74 -15.93 -1.30
N ASP A 104 -1.98 -16.01 -1.79
CA ASP A 104 -2.39 -16.99 -2.78
C ASP A 104 -1.99 -16.53 -4.20
N ALA A 105 -2.37 -17.30 -5.22
CA ALA A 105 -2.05 -16.99 -6.61
C ALA A 105 -2.68 -15.66 -7.09
N SER A 106 -3.73 -15.20 -6.43
CA SER A 106 -4.42 -13.95 -6.75
C SER A 106 -3.92 -12.75 -5.94
N GLY A 107 -2.92 -12.96 -5.06
CA GLY A 107 -2.34 -11.90 -4.25
C GLY A 107 -3.10 -11.60 -2.96
N TYR A 108 -4.01 -12.49 -2.52
CA TYR A 108 -4.74 -12.34 -1.27
C TYR A 108 -4.08 -13.12 -0.16
N LEU A 109 -4.02 -12.52 1.03
CA LEU A 109 -3.51 -13.21 2.22
C LEU A 109 -4.47 -14.33 2.63
N ASN A 110 -3.91 -15.48 3.00
CA ASN A 110 -4.69 -16.58 3.54
C ASN A 110 -4.87 -16.41 5.05
N PHE A 111 -5.76 -17.25 5.63
CA PHE A 111 -6.07 -17.15 7.07
C PHE A 111 -4.89 -17.46 7.99
N SER A 112 -3.89 -18.19 7.51
CA SER A 112 -2.69 -18.50 8.30
C SER A 112 -1.90 -17.26 8.66
N PHE A 113 -2.03 -16.17 7.90
CA PHE A 113 -1.40 -14.90 8.20
C PHE A 113 -1.80 -14.36 9.57
N PHE A 114 -3.06 -14.61 9.98
CA PHE A 114 -3.64 -14.07 11.21
C PHE A 114 -3.44 -14.98 12.45
N ASN A 115 -2.78 -16.11 12.27
CA ASN A 115 -2.56 -17.06 13.36
C ASN A 115 -1.15 -16.90 14.01
#